data_cddcf1f5fa766dd5c352ea2cc0de808d
#
_entry.id   cddcf1f5fa766dd5c352ea2cc0de808d
#
_cell.length_a   1.000
_cell.length_b   1.000
_cell.length_c   1.000
_cell.angle_alpha   90.00
_cell.angle_beta   90.00
_cell.angle_gamma   90.00
#
_symmetry.space_group_name_H-M   'P 1'
#
loop_
_entity.id
_entity.type
_entity.pdbx_description
1 polymer ?
#
loop_
_entity_poly.entity_id
_entity_poly.type
_entity_poly.pdbx_seq_one_letter_code
_entity_poly.pdbx_strand_id
1 'polypeptide(L)'
;MANPERVKPYTRPTGERRGLLLVYTGDGKGKSTAAFGLALRAHGRGLKVRIFQFIKHQGARFGEHRAFSALGIPVEGLGDGFTWKSRDLDHSAALAREGWERARAALLSGEWDLVVLDEATYPVRYGWIPLEEFLGVLRERPPHVHVVVTGREAPEALLDLADTVTEMRKVKHAFDQGVPAQRGIEH
;
A
#
# COMPACT_ATOMS: atom_id res chain seq x y z
N MET A 1 -41.85 -22.81 15.83
CA MET A 1 -41.06 -21.60 16.13
C MET A 1 -40.63 -21.02 14.79
N ALA A 2 -41.11 -19.84 14.43
CA ALA A 2 -40.74 -19.17 13.15
C ALA A 2 -39.26 -18.81 13.20
N ASN A 3 -38.53 -19.18 12.16
CA ASN A 3 -37.14 -18.80 11.96
C ASN A 3 -37.09 -17.25 11.86
N PRO A 4 -36.32 -16.52 12.71
CA PRO A 4 -36.27 -15.08 12.59
C PRO A 4 -35.73 -14.75 11.18
N GLU A 5 -36.51 -13.97 10.41
CA GLU A 5 -36.07 -13.45 9.11
C GLU A 5 -34.68 -12.85 9.24
N ARG A 6 -33.71 -13.42 8.54
CA ARG A 6 -32.36 -12.84 8.43
C ARG A 6 -32.51 -11.53 7.67
N VAL A 7 -32.73 -10.44 8.38
CA VAL A 7 -32.64 -9.09 7.82
C VAL A 7 -31.23 -8.95 7.26
N LYS A 8 -31.12 -8.78 5.96
CA LYS A 8 -29.81 -8.50 5.34
C LYS A 8 -29.30 -7.17 5.92
N PRO A 9 -28.11 -7.12 6.54
CA PRO A 9 -27.64 -5.95 7.27
C PRO A 9 -27.33 -4.74 6.36
N TYR A 10 -27.47 -4.88 5.03
CA TYR A 10 -27.21 -3.80 4.07
C TYR A 10 -27.96 -4.01 2.75
N THR A 11 -28.31 -2.90 2.10
CA THR A 11 -28.78 -2.91 0.70
C THR A 11 -27.57 -3.06 -0.22
N ARG A 12 -27.67 -3.94 -1.22
CA ARG A 12 -26.60 -4.16 -2.19
C ARG A 12 -26.44 -2.92 -3.07
N PRO A 13 -25.25 -2.29 -3.12
CA PRO A 13 -25.01 -1.17 -4.03
C PRO A 13 -25.22 -1.58 -5.50
N THR A 14 -25.78 -0.69 -6.30
CA THR A 14 -26.09 -0.90 -7.73
C THR A 14 -25.18 -0.09 -8.66
N GLY A 15 -24.19 0.63 -8.11
CA GLY A 15 -23.25 1.44 -8.89
C GLY A 15 -22.35 0.63 -9.81
N GLU A 16 -21.76 1.29 -10.78
CA GLU A 16 -20.81 0.70 -11.71
C GLU A 16 -19.51 0.26 -11.01
N ARG A 17 -18.94 -0.85 -11.54
CA ARG A 17 -17.64 -1.33 -11.06
C ARG A 17 -16.54 -0.51 -11.70
N ARG A 18 -15.60 -0.05 -10.89
CA ARG A 18 -14.42 0.70 -11.31
C ARG A 18 -13.22 0.39 -10.43
N GLY A 19 -12.06 0.83 -10.83
CA GLY A 19 -10.85 0.81 -9.99
C GLY A 19 -11.05 1.69 -8.75
N LEU A 20 -10.67 1.18 -7.60
CA LEU A 20 -10.80 1.85 -6.31
C LEU A 20 -9.44 2.31 -5.82
N LEU A 21 -9.42 3.47 -5.16
CA LEU A 21 -8.29 3.93 -4.36
C LEU A 21 -8.55 3.63 -2.88
N LEU A 22 -7.72 2.78 -2.30
CA LEU A 22 -7.78 2.42 -0.89
C LEU A 22 -6.56 2.97 -0.17
N VAL A 23 -6.76 3.58 0.98
CA VAL A 23 -5.69 4.11 1.83
C VAL A 23 -5.72 3.43 3.19
N TYR A 24 -4.60 2.83 3.58
CA TYR A 24 -4.39 2.28 4.91
C TYR A 24 -3.38 3.12 5.66
N THR A 25 -3.84 3.83 6.68
CA THR A 25 -3.04 4.79 7.45
C THR A 25 -3.10 4.53 8.95
N GLY A 26 -2.60 5.44 9.77
CA GLY A 26 -2.59 5.36 11.23
C GLY A 26 -1.33 4.75 11.83
N ASP A 27 -1.21 4.83 13.17
CA ASP A 27 -0.01 4.42 13.91
C ASP A 27 0.08 2.93 14.20
N GLY A 28 -1.06 2.22 14.12
CA GLY A 28 -1.16 0.79 14.38
C GLY A 28 -0.48 -0.06 13.31
N LYS A 29 -0.14 -1.29 13.67
CA LYS A 29 0.35 -2.30 12.74
C LYS A 29 -0.79 -2.83 11.85
N GLY A 30 -0.40 -3.40 10.71
CA GLY A 30 -1.31 -4.12 9.83
C GLY A 30 -1.53 -3.45 8.48
N LYS A 31 -1.05 -2.22 8.25
CA LYS A 31 -1.23 -1.50 6.96
C LYS A 31 -0.72 -2.30 5.77
N SER A 32 0.57 -2.64 5.77
CA SER A 32 1.19 -3.46 4.72
C SER A 32 0.59 -4.87 4.68
N THR A 33 0.33 -5.49 5.85
CA THR A 33 -0.31 -6.81 5.93
C THR A 33 -1.69 -6.82 5.27
N ALA A 34 -2.51 -5.79 5.49
CA ALA A 34 -3.82 -5.66 4.85
C ALA A 34 -3.69 -5.47 3.33
N ALA A 35 -2.76 -4.61 2.90
CA ALA A 35 -2.48 -4.39 1.49
C ALA A 35 -2.01 -5.67 0.78
N PHE A 36 -1.11 -6.43 1.41
CA PHE A 36 -0.61 -7.69 0.88
C PHE A 36 -1.68 -8.80 0.89
N GLY A 37 -2.53 -8.85 1.91
CA GLY A 37 -3.70 -9.71 1.92
C GLY A 37 -4.67 -9.42 0.78
N LEU A 38 -4.87 -8.13 0.46
CA LEU A 38 -5.67 -7.72 -0.70
C LEU A 38 -4.97 -8.10 -2.02
N ALA A 39 -3.65 -7.93 -2.13
CA ALA A 39 -2.85 -8.34 -3.28
C ALA A 39 -2.99 -9.85 -3.55
N LEU A 40 -2.87 -10.68 -2.51
CA LEU A 40 -3.07 -12.14 -2.62
C LEU A 40 -4.51 -12.49 -3.05
N ARG A 41 -5.52 -11.81 -2.49
CA ARG A 41 -6.92 -12.00 -2.89
C ARG A 41 -7.15 -11.64 -4.35
N ALA A 42 -6.60 -10.53 -4.82
CA ALA A 42 -6.70 -10.09 -6.20
C ALA A 42 -6.02 -11.09 -7.14
N HIS A 43 -4.78 -11.49 -6.83
CA HIS A 43 -4.04 -12.50 -7.58
C HIS A 43 -4.78 -13.83 -7.66
N GLY A 44 -5.34 -14.31 -6.54
CA GLY A 44 -6.15 -15.53 -6.50
C GLY A 44 -7.46 -15.47 -7.30
N ARG A 45 -7.83 -14.26 -7.77
CA ARG A 45 -8.94 -14.03 -8.71
C ARG A 45 -8.48 -13.79 -10.15
N GLY A 46 -7.18 -14.00 -10.42
CA GLY A 46 -6.59 -13.84 -11.75
C GLY A 46 -6.26 -12.39 -12.13
N LEU A 47 -6.32 -11.45 -11.18
CA LEU A 47 -5.93 -10.07 -11.43
C LEU A 47 -4.40 -9.93 -11.48
N LYS A 48 -3.90 -9.06 -12.35
CA LYS A 48 -2.49 -8.71 -12.45
C LYS A 48 -2.14 -7.72 -11.35
N VAL A 49 -1.24 -8.12 -10.47
CA VAL A 49 -0.84 -7.34 -9.30
C VAL A 49 0.61 -6.88 -9.41
N ARG A 50 0.88 -5.63 -9.05
CA ARG A 50 2.23 -5.05 -8.92
C ARG A 50 2.38 -4.40 -7.54
N ILE A 51 3.54 -4.58 -6.89
CA ILE A 51 3.80 -4.03 -5.55
C ILE A 51 5.10 -3.21 -5.59
N PHE A 52 5.03 -1.98 -5.06
CA PHE A 52 6.16 -1.08 -4.85
C PHE A 52 6.26 -0.76 -3.35
N GLN A 53 7.46 -0.90 -2.76
CA GLN A 53 7.73 -0.63 -1.34
C GLN A 53 8.76 0.49 -1.20
N PHE A 54 8.33 1.69 -0.79
CA PHE A 54 9.13 2.91 -0.84
C PHE A 54 10.26 3.01 0.19
N ILE A 55 10.20 2.26 1.30
CA ILE A 55 11.25 2.30 2.33
C ILE A 55 12.16 1.09 2.24
N LYS A 56 11.65 -0.02 1.77
CA LYS A 56 12.39 -1.28 1.74
C LYS A 56 13.51 -1.26 0.71
N HIS A 57 14.69 -1.74 1.13
CA HIS A 57 15.84 -1.88 0.23
C HIS A 57 15.54 -2.83 -0.94
N GLN A 58 16.03 -2.52 -2.13
CA GLN A 58 15.82 -3.32 -3.34
C GLN A 58 16.29 -4.79 -3.21
N GLY A 59 17.31 -5.04 -2.39
CA GLY A 59 17.82 -6.39 -2.10
C GLY A 59 17.20 -7.06 -0.87
N ALA A 60 16.19 -6.46 -0.24
CA ALA A 60 15.58 -7.01 0.95
C ALA A 60 14.83 -8.31 0.64
N ARG A 61 15.07 -9.36 1.45
CA ARG A 61 14.45 -10.68 1.30
C ARG A 61 13.56 -11.00 2.48
N PHE A 62 12.55 -10.15 2.70
CA PHE A 62 11.52 -10.40 3.70
C PHE A 62 10.65 -11.62 3.32
N GLY A 63 9.89 -12.13 4.28
CA GLY A 63 9.00 -13.26 4.08
C GLY A 63 8.02 -13.05 2.93
N GLU A 64 7.43 -11.85 2.87
CA GLU A 64 6.50 -11.45 1.81
C GLU A 64 7.13 -11.43 0.41
N HIS A 65 8.41 -11.01 0.27
CA HIS A 65 9.09 -11.03 -1.03
C HIS A 65 9.25 -12.44 -1.58
N ARG A 66 9.59 -13.40 -0.69
CA ARG A 66 9.71 -14.81 -1.08
C ARG A 66 8.37 -15.40 -1.49
N ALA A 67 7.31 -15.09 -0.72
CA ALA A 67 5.96 -15.58 -0.99
C ALA A 67 5.43 -15.03 -2.31
N PHE A 68 5.55 -13.73 -2.54
CA PHE A 68 5.11 -13.09 -3.78
C PHE A 68 5.93 -13.55 -4.99
N SER A 69 7.24 -13.71 -4.84
CA SER A 69 8.10 -14.26 -5.91
C SER A 69 7.66 -15.67 -6.30
N ALA A 70 7.35 -16.54 -5.33
CA ALA A 70 6.86 -17.89 -5.59
C ALA A 70 5.49 -17.91 -6.32
N LEU A 71 4.70 -16.87 -6.14
CA LEU A 71 3.40 -16.67 -6.81
C LEU A 71 3.51 -15.93 -8.16
N GLY A 72 4.72 -15.48 -8.54
CA GLY A 72 4.90 -14.66 -9.74
C GLY A 72 4.36 -13.25 -9.63
N ILE A 73 4.14 -12.74 -8.41
CA ILE A 73 3.72 -11.35 -8.16
C ILE A 73 4.98 -10.47 -8.06
N PRO A 74 5.18 -9.52 -8.97
CA PRO A 74 6.34 -8.65 -8.92
C PRO A 74 6.29 -7.70 -7.72
N VAL A 75 7.34 -7.71 -6.89
CA VAL A 75 7.56 -6.78 -5.78
C VAL A 75 8.87 -6.06 -5.99
N GLU A 76 8.88 -4.75 -5.82
CA GLU A 76 10.05 -3.92 -5.99
C GLU A 76 10.27 -3.01 -4.77
N GLY A 77 11.42 -3.16 -4.13
CA GLY A 77 11.88 -2.22 -3.09
C GLY A 77 12.49 -0.98 -3.73
N LEU A 78 12.09 0.19 -3.27
CA LEU A 78 12.44 1.49 -3.85
C LEU A 78 13.25 2.36 -2.88
N GLY A 79 13.66 1.85 -1.73
CA GLY A 79 14.40 2.56 -0.71
C GLY A 79 15.77 1.98 -0.43
N ASP A 80 16.48 2.62 0.48
CA ASP A 80 17.76 2.20 1.05
C ASP A 80 17.64 1.53 2.43
N GLY A 81 16.41 1.31 2.88
CA GLY A 81 16.07 0.83 4.21
C GLY A 81 15.40 1.93 5.04
N PHE A 82 15.59 1.88 6.38
CA PHE A 82 14.94 2.83 7.27
C PHE A 82 15.56 4.23 7.14
N THR A 83 14.81 5.16 6.55
CA THR A 83 15.22 6.56 6.30
C THR A 83 15.71 7.30 7.56
N TRP A 84 15.17 6.98 8.75
CA TRP A 84 15.67 7.57 10.02
C TRP A 84 17.07 7.05 10.46
N LYS A 85 17.62 6.06 9.77
CA LYS A 85 18.99 5.58 9.93
C LYS A 85 19.88 5.97 8.75
N SER A 86 19.32 6.53 7.68
CA SER A 86 20.10 6.98 6.53
C SER A 86 20.95 8.19 6.92
N ARG A 87 22.23 8.12 6.58
CA ARG A 87 23.17 9.23 6.74
C ARG A 87 23.16 10.17 5.54
N ASP A 88 22.46 9.78 4.48
CA ASP A 88 22.39 10.51 3.22
C ASP A 88 20.91 10.59 2.76
N LEU A 89 20.26 11.66 3.20
CA LEU A 89 18.87 11.94 2.85
C LEU A 89 18.70 12.29 1.36
N ASP A 90 19.73 12.87 0.75
CA ASP A 90 19.69 13.23 -0.68
C ASP A 90 19.69 11.96 -1.53
N HIS A 91 20.48 10.96 -1.13
CA HIS A 91 20.48 9.65 -1.79
C HIS A 91 19.13 8.94 -1.63
N SER A 92 18.57 8.93 -0.42
CA SER A 92 17.24 8.35 -0.16
C SER A 92 16.14 9.04 -0.97
N ALA A 93 16.21 10.37 -1.10
CA ALA A 93 15.29 11.15 -1.91
C ALA A 93 15.42 10.80 -3.41
N ALA A 94 16.64 10.67 -3.92
CA ALA A 94 16.87 10.28 -5.31
C ALA A 94 16.32 8.90 -5.63
N LEU A 95 16.56 7.92 -4.75
CA LEU A 95 15.99 6.56 -4.88
C LEU A 95 14.47 6.56 -4.85
N ALA A 96 13.86 7.34 -3.95
CA ALA A 96 12.41 7.45 -3.87
C ALA A 96 11.81 8.07 -5.12
N ARG A 97 12.46 9.09 -5.69
CA ARG A 97 12.05 9.71 -6.96
C ARG A 97 12.16 8.74 -8.12
N GLU A 98 13.29 8.08 -8.28
CA GLU A 98 13.48 7.07 -9.34
C GLU A 98 12.46 5.94 -9.22
N GLY A 99 12.22 5.48 -7.99
CA GLY A 99 11.20 4.48 -7.72
C GLY A 99 9.79 4.97 -8.04
N TRP A 100 9.50 6.24 -7.76
CA TRP A 100 8.24 6.85 -8.11
C TRP A 100 7.98 6.87 -9.61
N GLU A 101 8.97 7.18 -10.43
CA GLU A 101 8.81 7.16 -11.90
C GLU A 101 8.42 5.76 -12.41
N ARG A 102 8.97 4.70 -11.82
CA ARG A 102 8.59 3.33 -12.16
C ARG A 102 7.17 2.99 -11.71
N ALA A 103 6.80 3.41 -10.50
CA ALA A 103 5.45 3.23 -9.97
C ALA A 103 4.40 4.01 -10.77
N ARG A 104 4.73 5.25 -11.13
CA ARG A 104 3.92 6.11 -12.00
C ARG A 104 3.68 5.47 -13.37
N ALA A 105 4.76 4.99 -14.00
CA ALA A 105 4.64 4.29 -15.28
C ALA A 105 3.73 3.06 -15.19
N ALA A 106 3.85 2.26 -14.13
CA ALA A 106 2.99 1.10 -13.89
C ALA A 106 1.52 1.49 -13.68
N LEU A 107 1.25 2.57 -12.91
CA LEU A 107 -0.10 3.07 -12.66
C LEU A 107 -0.80 3.53 -13.93
N LEU A 108 -0.06 4.21 -14.82
CA LEU A 108 -0.62 4.82 -16.04
C LEU A 108 -0.63 3.86 -17.24
N SER A 109 0.12 2.75 -17.18
CA SER A 109 0.20 1.78 -18.29
C SER A 109 -1.12 1.06 -18.58
N GLY A 110 -1.98 0.89 -17.58
CA GLY A 110 -3.17 0.05 -17.68
C GLY A 110 -2.90 -1.46 -17.76
N GLU A 111 -1.65 -1.88 -17.61
CA GLU A 111 -1.26 -3.31 -17.65
C GLU A 111 -1.62 -4.07 -16.37
N TRP A 112 -1.81 -3.34 -15.27
CA TRP A 112 -2.06 -3.89 -13.93
C TRP A 112 -3.48 -3.62 -13.49
N ASP A 113 -4.11 -4.62 -12.88
CA ASP A 113 -5.44 -4.49 -12.29
C ASP A 113 -5.38 -3.94 -10.86
N LEU A 114 -4.28 -4.22 -10.14
CA LEU A 114 -4.00 -3.73 -8.79
C LEU A 114 -2.55 -3.31 -8.64
N VAL A 115 -2.34 -2.07 -8.22
CA VAL A 115 -1.02 -1.55 -7.83
C VAL A 115 -1.02 -1.23 -6.34
N VAL A 116 -0.06 -1.78 -5.61
CA VAL A 116 0.19 -1.48 -4.19
C VAL A 116 1.38 -0.55 -4.08
N LEU A 117 1.17 0.60 -3.42
CA LEU A 117 2.18 1.59 -3.08
C LEU A 117 2.41 1.53 -1.56
N ASP A 118 3.26 0.60 -1.14
CA ASP A 118 3.52 0.35 0.27
C ASP A 118 4.48 1.38 0.85
N GLU A 119 4.11 1.95 2.00
CA GLU A 119 4.84 3.02 2.70
C GLU A 119 5.06 4.30 1.85
N ALA A 120 4.18 4.55 0.85
CA ALA A 120 4.30 5.67 -0.07
C ALA A 120 3.99 7.04 0.56
N THR A 121 3.34 7.09 1.72
CA THR A 121 3.10 8.37 2.41
C THR A 121 4.39 9.03 2.89
N TYR A 122 5.45 8.26 3.19
CA TYR A 122 6.70 8.81 3.69
C TYR A 122 7.41 9.71 2.67
N PRO A 123 7.74 9.26 1.44
CA PRO A 123 8.38 10.13 0.46
C PRO A 123 7.52 11.34 0.06
N VAL A 124 6.19 11.23 0.13
CA VAL A 124 5.29 12.36 -0.09
C VAL A 124 5.40 13.37 1.07
N ARG A 125 5.39 12.91 2.33
CA ARG A 125 5.54 13.77 3.51
C ARG A 125 6.90 14.46 3.61
N TYR A 126 7.96 13.78 3.18
CA TYR A 126 9.30 14.37 3.13
C TYR A 126 9.48 15.33 1.94
N GLY A 127 8.46 15.50 1.08
CA GLY A 127 8.54 16.34 -0.11
C GLY A 127 9.44 15.77 -1.21
N TRP A 128 9.86 14.52 -1.10
CA TRP A 128 10.65 13.85 -2.14
C TRP A 128 9.80 13.56 -3.38
N ILE A 129 8.51 13.27 -3.17
CA ILE A 129 7.48 13.21 -4.20
C ILE A 129 6.49 14.36 -3.93
N PRO A 130 6.32 15.33 -4.83
CA PRO A 130 5.35 16.39 -4.65
C PRO A 130 3.93 15.83 -4.52
N LEU A 131 3.19 16.30 -3.50
CA LEU A 131 1.84 15.80 -3.22
C LEU A 131 0.91 15.94 -4.44
N GLU A 132 0.92 17.10 -5.11
CA GLU A 132 0.05 17.34 -6.27
C GLU A 132 0.38 16.42 -7.45
N GLU A 133 1.66 16.12 -7.68
CA GLU A 133 2.09 15.15 -8.68
C GLU A 133 1.56 13.75 -8.33
N PHE A 134 1.72 13.33 -7.08
CA PHE A 134 1.23 12.04 -6.59
C PHE A 134 -0.29 11.91 -6.78
N LEU A 135 -1.06 12.92 -6.34
CA LEU A 135 -2.51 12.94 -6.48
C LEU A 135 -2.95 13.01 -7.95
N GLY A 136 -2.22 13.77 -8.78
CA GLY A 136 -2.47 13.85 -10.23
C GLY A 136 -2.43 12.47 -10.88
N VAL A 137 -1.35 11.71 -10.65
CA VAL A 137 -1.20 10.35 -11.19
C VAL A 137 -2.31 9.41 -10.69
N LEU A 138 -2.70 9.51 -9.41
CA LEU A 138 -3.80 8.72 -8.88
C LEU A 138 -5.15 9.05 -9.53
N ARG A 139 -5.38 10.31 -9.95
CA ARG A 139 -6.59 10.72 -10.68
C ARG A 139 -6.56 10.26 -12.15
N GLU A 140 -5.41 10.32 -12.78
CA GLU A 140 -5.21 10.02 -14.20
C GLU A 140 -5.12 8.52 -14.52
N ARG A 141 -4.99 7.68 -13.52
CA ARG A 141 -4.90 6.22 -13.72
C ARG A 141 -6.09 5.69 -14.53
N PRO A 142 -5.89 4.66 -15.37
CA PRO A 142 -6.99 4.03 -16.09
C PRO A 142 -8.12 3.58 -15.16
N PRO A 143 -9.40 3.72 -15.57
CA PRO A 143 -10.55 3.57 -14.67
C PRO A 143 -10.72 2.17 -14.07
N HIS A 144 -10.07 1.14 -14.62
CA HIS A 144 -10.10 -0.22 -14.07
C HIS A 144 -9.05 -0.48 -12.98
N VAL A 145 -7.98 0.35 -12.90
CA VAL A 145 -6.84 0.11 -12.01
C VAL A 145 -7.20 0.41 -10.57
N HIS A 146 -7.14 -0.61 -9.73
CA HIS A 146 -7.20 -0.45 -8.28
C HIS A 146 -5.85 -0.01 -7.73
N VAL A 147 -5.86 0.85 -6.72
CA VAL A 147 -4.63 1.28 -6.03
C VAL A 147 -4.79 1.14 -4.53
N VAL A 148 -3.78 0.61 -3.88
CA VAL A 148 -3.65 0.63 -2.42
C VAL A 148 -2.45 1.46 -2.03
N VAL A 149 -2.66 2.47 -1.22
CA VAL A 149 -1.59 3.29 -0.62
C VAL A 149 -1.50 2.98 0.86
N THR A 150 -0.30 2.71 1.36
CA THR A 150 -0.09 2.55 2.80
C THR A 150 0.92 3.55 3.34
N GLY A 151 0.81 3.82 4.64
CA GLY A 151 1.78 4.59 5.40
C GLY A 151 1.13 5.37 6.54
N ARG A 152 1.95 5.88 7.44
CA ARG A 152 1.49 6.73 8.54
C ARG A 152 1.20 8.14 8.04
N GLU A 153 0.32 8.85 8.77
CA GLU A 153 0.07 10.29 8.56
C GLU A 153 -0.19 10.62 7.09
N ALA A 154 -1.11 9.87 6.46
CA ALA A 154 -1.50 10.14 5.08
C ALA A 154 -2.04 11.58 4.96
N PRO A 155 -1.61 12.35 3.94
CA PRO A 155 -2.11 13.71 3.72
C PRO A 155 -3.64 13.74 3.55
N GLU A 156 -4.29 14.76 4.12
CA GLU A 156 -5.75 14.90 4.06
C GLU A 156 -6.28 14.87 2.61
N ALA A 157 -5.61 15.55 1.69
CA ALA A 157 -5.98 15.54 0.27
C ALA A 157 -5.91 14.14 -0.38
N LEU A 158 -5.07 13.22 0.14
CA LEU A 158 -5.07 11.82 -0.28
C LEU A 158 -6.26 11.06 0.32
N LEU A 159 -6.61 11.37 1.57
CA LEU A 159 -7.78 10.76 2.23
C LEU A 159 -9.07 11.18 1.54
N ASP A 160 -9.20 12.45 1.17
CA ASP A 160 -10.34 13.00 0.44
C ASP A 160 -10.50 12.40 -0.96
N LEU A 161 -9.39 12.08 -1.62
CA LEU A 161 -9.39 11.45 -2.94
C LEU A 161 -9.76 9.95 -2.88
N ALA A 162 -9.55 9.31 -1.75
CA ALA A 162 -9.70 7.87 -1.61
C ALA A 162 -11.16 7.40 -1.60
N ASP A 163 -11.43 6.26 -2.21
CA ASP A 163 -12.74 5.59 -2.14
C ASP A 163 -12.96 4.85 -0.80
N THR A 164 -11.86 4.44 -0.17
CA THR A 164 -11.89 3.75 1.13
C THR A 164 -10.67 4.13 1.94
N VAL A 165 -10.91 4.60 3.15
CA VAL A 165 -9.85 4.89 4.12
C VAL A 165 -10.03 3.98 5.33
N THR A 166 -8.94 3.34 5.75
CA THR A 166 -8.89 2.57 6.99
C THR A 166 -7.75 3.08 7.85
N GLU A 167 -8.08 3.53 9.05
CA GLU A 167 -7.09 3.92 10.04
C GLU A 167 -6.79 2.75 10.99
N MET A 168 -5.54 2.37 11.09
CA MET A 168 -5.07 1.34 12.02
C MET A 168 -4.55 2.00 13.29
N ARG A 169 -5.35 1.92 14.36
CA ARG A 169 -5.04 2.50 15.65
C ARG A 169 -4.17 1.56 16.49
N LYS A 170 -3.09 2.10 17.08
CA LYS A 170 -2.26 1.37 18.04
C LYS A 170 -2.97 1.30 19.40
N VAL A 171 -3.73 0.25 19.64
CA VAL A 171 -4.38 -0.01 20.95
C VAL A 171 -3.35 -0.58 21.94
N LYS A 172 -2.50 -1.50 21.48
CA LYS A 172 -1.42 -2.14 22.23
C LYS A 172 -0.36 -2.64 21.26
N HIS A 173 0.90 -2.58 21.62
CA HIS A 173 1.98 -3.06 20.77
C HIS A 173 3.02 -3.84 21.58
N ALA A 174 3.48 -4.97 21.07
CA ALA A 174 4.48 -5.82 21.72
C ALA A 174 5.81 -5.07 21.95
N PHE A 175 6.19 -4.19 21.02
CA PHE A 175 7.37 -3.32 21.15
C PHE A 175 7.34 -2.44 22.41
N ASP A 176 6.18 -1.90 22.76
CA ASP A 176 6.02 -1.05 23.97
C ASP A 176 6.21 -1.86 25.27
N GLN A 177 6.21 -3.19 25.16
CA GLN A 177 6.46 -4.14 26.24
C GLN A 177 7.89 -4.72 26.20
N GLY A 178 8.75 -4.17 25.33
CA GLY A 178 10.14 -4.64 25.18
C GLY A 178 10.27 -5.94 24.38
N VAL A 179 9.21 -6.43 23.73
CA VAL A 179 9.28 -7.62 22.88
C VAL A 179 9.92 -7.25 21.55
N PRO A 180 11.06 -7.89 21.17
CA PRO A 180 11.72 -7.59 19.90
C PRO A 180 10.92 -8.12 18.72
N ALA A 181 11.22 -7.58 17.52
CA ALA A 181 10.64 -8.02 16.26
C ALA A 181 10.89 -9.52 16.03
N GLN A 182 9.88 -10.25 15.59
CA GLN A 182 9.93 -11.69 15.42
C GLN A 182 9.85 -12.10 13.95
N ARG A 183 10.67 -13.10 13.60
CA ARG A 183 10.70 -13.66 12.26
C ARG A 183 9.35 -14.26 11.88
N GLY A 184 8.87 -13.91 10.68
CA GLY A 184 7.59 -14.38 10.15
C GLY A 184 6.36 -13.64 10.70
N ILE A 185 6.55 -12.74 11.69
CA ILE A 185 5.48 -11.89 12.25
C ILE A 185 5.74 -10.43 11.87
N GLU A 186 6.99 -9.99 11.96
CA GLU A 186 7.36 -8.59 11.69
C GLU A 186 8.32 -8.43 10.50
N HIS A 187 9.01 -9.51 10.12
CA HIS A 187 9.96 -9.55 9.00
C HIS A 187 10.15 -10.97 8.45
#